data_fcb25b1a379c96b98b659fdcfc69c515
#
_entry.id   fcb25b1a379c96b98b659fdcfc69c515
#
_cell.length_a   1.000
_cell.length_b   1.000
_cell.length_c   1.000
_cell.angle_alpha   90.00
_cell.angle_beta   90.00
_cell.angle_gamma   90.00
#
_symmetry.space_group_name_H-M   'P 1'
#
loop_
_entity.id
_entity.type
_entity.pdbx_description
1 polymer ?
#
loop_
_entity_poly.entity_id
_entity_poly.type
_entity_poly.pdbx_seq_one_letter_code
_entity_poly.pdbx_strand_id
1 'polypeptide(L)'
;MRIPGVVKVGIGIKETAGQLTGEIVFRVYVAEKKPLDAVSPAQRIPKEIRGFKTDVVIVRPDFPEEDTDKYRPVKGGTQIGAEDSGSVGTLGCLAHLISDNSVVVLSNHHVLYDGTATDGSEIGQPQHTKSCCCTCNEIAVNIHGINRGHLDCAIARLNSGIGNDGRIKEIGFITGVNSAVAGEAVKKRGRTTGLTTGNVTNLTFGPDGLTILEIEVRKNNGQDRFSRPGDSGSALLNAANEIIGLHKSGNNGETVTPGNFHSTSVAIGEVLEAFTLEGFQISIITGVGGDESLQPELARVASLSDALWAVELRLRETQAGRQFWDAVQRHQHEAIHLVNEVRPVTVVWHRNKGPTFVAALGRSAKEPSYRLPENIEGVSRREAASNIVATLGTRASAALRADLETYATVLTDAFTLSDSVEEMISRFERTMSQLPMATV
;
A
#
# COMPACT_ATOMS: atom_id res chain seq x y z
N MET A 1 -19.42 -31.53 20.97
CA MET A 1 -18.66 -32.54 20.19
C MET A 1 -18.36 -31.91 18.83
N ARG A 2 -17.06 -31.77 18.42
CA ARG A 2 -16.72 -31.30 17.09
C ARG A 2 -16.42 -32.52 16.22
N ILE A 3 -17.17 -32.68 15.12
CA ILE A 3 -16.91 -33.73 14.14
C ILE A 3 -15.87 -33.20 13.15
N PRO A 4 -14.70 -33.84 13.01
CA PRO A 4 -13.70 -33.41 12.06
C PRO A 4 -14.23 -33.37 10.61
N GLY A 5 -13.94 -32.32 9.88
CA GLY A 5 -14.43 -32.11 8.51
C GLY A 5 -15.76 -31.37 8.40
N VAL A 6 -16.42 -31.08 9.51
CA VAL A 6 -17.62 -30.22 9.54
C VAL A 6 -17.16 -28.74 9.62
N VAL A 7 -17.58 -27.93 8.66
CA VAL A 7 -17.23 -26.51 8.54
C VAL A 7 -18.25 -25.63 9.27
N LYS A 8 -19.54 -25.85 9.03
CA LYS A 8 -20.64 -25.15 9.69
C LYS A 8 -21.86 -26.03 9.76
N VAL A 9 -22.79 -25.71 10.67
CA VAL A 9 -24.11 -26.35 10.80
C VAL A 9 -25.16 -25.26 10.81
N GLY A 10 -26.25 -25.47 10.10
CA GLY A 10 -27.41 -24.58 10.05
C GLY A 10 -28.71 -25.34 10.02
N ILE A 11 -29.83 -24.65 10.17
CA ILE A 11 -31.15 -25.17 9.92
C ILE A 11 -31.59 -24.67 8.54
N GLY A 12 -32.10 -25.57 7.71
CA GLY A 12 -32.50 -25.20 6.36
C GLY A 12 -33.40 -26.27 5.72
N ILE A 13 -33.76 -26.05 4.47
CA ILE A 13 -34.57 -26.99 3.70
C ILE A 13 -33.64 -28.04 3.07
N LYS A 14 -34.04 -29.31 3.17
CA LYS A 14 -33.33 -30.44 2.57
C LYS A 14 -33.26 -30.28 1.04
N GLU A 15 -32.12 -30.58 0.49
CA GLU A 15 -31.87 -30.60 -0.96
C GLU A 15 -31.67 -32.06 -1.42
N THR A 16 -32.40 -32.49 -2.45
CA THR A 16 -32.23 -33.80 -3.07
C THR A 16 -32.10 -33.62 -4.57
N ALA A 17 -30.99 -34.09 -5.14
CA ALA A 17 -30.67 -33.93 -6.57
C ALA A 17 -30.78 -32.47 -7.09
N GLY A 18 -30.36 -31.51 -6.29
CA GLY A 18 -30.41 -30.09 -6.64
C GLY A 18 -31.75 -29.39 -6.45
N GLN A 19 -32.78 -30.10 -5.93
CA GLN A 19 -34.10 -29.53 -5.67
C GLN A 19 -34.43 -29.49 -4.17
N LEU A 20 -35.02 -28.36 -3.73
CA LEU A 20 -35.48 -28.17 -2.36
C LEU A 20 -36.74 -29.01 -2.13
N THR A 21 -36.77 -29.85 -1.05
CA THR A 21 -37.87 -30.79 -0.79
C THR A 21 -38.97 -30.24 0.12
N GLY A 22 -38.78 -29.06 0.71
CA GLY A 22 -39.70 -28.51 1.72
C GLY A 22 -39.50 -29.06 3.14
N GLU A 23 -38.65 -30.08 3.35
CA GLU A 23 -38.36 -30.67 4.66
C GLU A 23 -37.32 -29.84 5.42
N ILE A 24 -37.61 -29.42 6.66
CA ILE A 24 -36.65 -28.70 7.52
C ILE A 24 -35.69 -29.73 8.15
N VAL A 25 -34.38 -29.49 7.98
CA VAL A 25 -33.30 -30.37 8.42
C VAL A 25 -32.16 -29.60 9.04
N PHE A 26 -31.28 -30.27 9.79
CA PHE A 26 -29.94 -29.76 10.08
C PHE A 26 -29.08 -29.93 8.83
N ARG A 27 -28.70 -28.81 8.20
CA ARG A 27 -27.73 -28.80 7.11
C ARG A 27 -26.33 -28.79 7.69
N VAL A 28 -25.57 -29.84 7.47
CA VAL A 28 -24.21 -30.03 7.94
C VAL A 28 -23.29 -29.82 6.76
N TYR A 29 -22.55 -28.72 6.77
CA TYR A 29 -21.66 -28.33 5.68
C TYR A 29 -20.28 -28.93 5.90
N VAL A 30 -19.76 -29.64 4.88
CA VAL A 30 -18.48 -30.30 4.87
C VAL A 30 -17.62 -29.77 3.71
N ALA A 31 -16.31 -29.78 3.89
CA ALA A 31 -15.37 -29.36 2.82
C ALA A 31 -15.40 -30.34 1.64
N GLU A 32 -15.59 -31.65 1.93
CA GLU A 32 -15.63 -32.71 0.95
C GLU A 32 -16.68 -33.77 1.36
N LYS A 33 -17.49 -34.24 0.42
CA LYS A 33 -18.47 -35.30 0.64
C LYS A 33 -17.84 -36.63 0.22
N LYS A 34 -17.46 -37.46 1.20
CA LYS A 34 -16.88 -38.78 0.99
C LYS A 34 -17.94 -39.86 0.99
N PRO A 35 -17.73 -40.99 0.25
CA PRO A 35 -18.56 -42.17 0.41
C PRO A 35 -18.55 -42.65 1.85
N LEU A 36 -19.66 -43.22 2.30
CA LEU A 36 -19.86 -43.54 3.73
C LEU A 36 -18.87 -44.60 4.28
N ASP A 37 -18.37 -45.48 3.43
CA ASP A 37 -17.36 -46.49 3.70
C ASP A 37 -15.97 -45.87 3.88
N ALA A 38 -15.70 -44.75 3.24
CA ALA A 38 -14.45 -43.99 3.39
C ALA A 38 -14.44 -43.04 4.60
N VAL A 39 -15.56 -42.93 5.36
CA VAL A 39 -15.66 -42.05 6.53
C VAL A 39 -15.57 -42.89 7.80
N SER A 40 -14.56 -42.55 8.66
CA SER A 40 -14.41 -43.25 9.95
C SER A 40 -15.64 -43.11 10.84
N PRO A 41 -15.96 -44.09 11.69
CA PRO A 41 -17.15 -44.01 12.55
C PRO A 41 -17.26 -42.73 13.39
N ALA A 42 -16.16 -42.22 13.87
CA ALA A 42 -16.09 -40.99 14.67
C ALA A 42 -16.41 -39.69 13.87
N GLN A 43 -16.30 -39.76 12.55
CA GLN A 43 -16.56 -38.65 11.63
C GLN A 43 -17.90 -38.73 10.94
N ARG A 44 -18.65 -39.85 11.15
CA ARG A 44 -19.96 -40.01 10.53
C ARG A 44 -20.97 -39.06 11.15
N ILE A 45 -21.63 -38.30 10.29
CA ILE A 45 -22.74 -37.44 10.70
C ILE A 45 -23.98 -38.31 10.90
N PRO A 46 -24.61 -38.28 12.09
CA PRO A 46 -25.86 -39.02 12.33
C PRO A 46 -26.95 -38.63 11.33
N LYS A 47 -27.76 -39.58 10.89
CA LYS A 47 -28.90 -39.30 9.99
C LYS A 47 -29.95 -38.41 10.61
N GLU A 48 -29.99 -38.38 11.97
CA GLU A 48 -30.95 -37.62 12.75
C GLU A 48 -30.29 -37.11 14.05
N ILE A 49 -30.60 -35.90 14.46
CA ILE A 49 -30.15 -35.27 15.71
C ILE A 49 -31.39 -34.68 16.40
N ARG A 50 -31.72 -35.16 17.58
CA ARG A 50 -32.84 -34.67 18.39
C ARG A 50 -34.18 -34.62 17.62
N GLY A 51 -34.49 -35.64 16.80
CA GLY A 51 -35.73 -35.71 16.04
C GLY A 51 -35.74 -34.97 14.71
N PHE A 52 -34.66 -34.30 14.37
CA PHE A 52 -34.52 -33.63 13.08
C PHE A 52 -33.55 -34.39 12.19
N LYS A 53 -33.92 -34.63 10.94
CA LYS A 53 -33.02 -35.25 9.97
C LYS A 53 -31.83 -34.34 9.66
N THR A 54 -30.73 -34.92 9.24
CA THR A 54 -29.53 -34.22 8.78
C THR A 54 -29.41 -34.31 7.26
N ASP A 55 -28.91 -33.22 6.65
CA ASP A 55 -28.52 -33.17 5.25
C ASP A 55 -27.05 -32.73 5.17
N VAL A 56 -26.19 -33.56 4.58
CA VAL A 56 -24.79 -33.28 4.43
C VAL A 56 -24.58 -32.56 3.10
N VAL A 57 -24.07 -31.35 3.15
CA VAL A 57 -23.91 -30.47 1.99
C VAL A 57 -22.43 -30.06 1.86
N ILE A 58 -21.91 -30.06 0.64
CA ILE A 58 -20.60 -29.53 0.38
C ILE A 58 -20.65 -27.98 0.54
N VAL A 59 -19.71 -27.41 1.30
CA VAL A 59 -19.56 -25.95 1.34
C VAL A 59 -19.24 -25.48 -0.07
N ARG A 60 -20.13 -24.71 -0.64
CA ARG A 60 -19.82 -23.93 -1.83
C ARG A 60 -19.28 -22.59 -1.31
N PRO A 61 -18.06 -22.17 -1.66
CA PRO A 61 -17.61 -20.84 -1.32
C PRO A 61 -18.53 -19.83 -2.01
N ASP A 62 -19.13 -18.95 -1.21
CA ASP A 62 -19.81 -17.77 -1.75
C ASP A 62 -18.69 -16.87 -2.26
N PHE A 63 -18.70 -16.56 -3.54
CA PHE A 63 -17.81 -15.59 -4.12
C PHE A 63 -18.51 -14.24 -4.07
N PRO A 64 -17.82 -13.16 -3.67
CA PRO A 64 -18.34 -11.81 -3.87
C PRO A 64 -18.72 -11.66 -5.34
N GLU A 65 -19.87 -11.07 -5.61
CA GLU A 65 -20.24 -10.69 -6.97
C GLU A 65 -19.20 -9.72 -7.50
N GLU A 66 -18.77 -9.90 -8.77
CA GLU A 66 -17.83 -9.02 -9.41
C GLU A 66 -18.40 -7.61 -9.47
N ASP A 67 -17.59 -6.62 -9.09
CA ASP A 67 -17.99 -5.22 -9.10
C ASP A 67 -17.86 -4.63 -10.51
N THR A 68 -18.92 -4.72 -11.26
CA THR A 68 -19.04 -4.21 -12.63
C THR A 68 -19.77 -2.87 -12.72
N ASP A 69 -20.01 -2.22 -11.59
CA ASP A 69 -20.75 -0.96 -11.55
C ASP A 69 -19.95 0.22 -12.13
N LYS A 70 -20.67 1.16 -12.71
CA LYS A 70 -20.11 2.44 -13.19
C LYS A 70 -20.02 3.44 -12.06
N TYR A 71 -18.81 3.96 -11.82
CA TYR A 71 -18.54 4.95 -10.80
C TYR A 71 -18.17 6.31 -11.40
N ARG A 72 -18.93 7.34 -11.04
CA ARG A 72 -18.64 8.74 -11.34
C ARG A 72 -18.94 9.58 -10.10
N PRO A 73 -17.94 10.20 -9.46
CA PRO A 73 -16.51 10.25 -9.82
C PRO A 73 -15.84 8.87 -9.78
N VAL A 74 -14.77 8.67 -10.57
CA VAL A 74 -13.98 7.45 -10.57
C VAL A 74 -13.19 7.33 -9.27
N LYS A 75 -12.98 6.09 -8.81
CA LYS A 75 -12.28 5.82 -7.54
C LYS A 75 -11.50 4.50 -7.59
N GLY A 76 -10.49 4.38 -6.73
CA GLY A 76 -9.71 3.15 -6.59
C GLY A 76 -10.55 1.94 -6.19
N GLY A 77 -10.04 0.74 -6.49
CA GLY A 77 -10.68 -0.52 -6.16
C GLY A 77 -11.84 -0.91 -7.11
N THR A 78 -12.10 -0.17 -8.17
CA THR A 78 -13.18 -0.43 -9.14
C THR A 78 -12.68 -1.06 -10.42
N GLN A 79 -13.56 -1.74 -11.15
CA GLN A 79 -13.21 -2.38 -12.41
C GLN A 79 -12.78 -1.34 -13.47
N ILE A 80 -11.74 -1.68 -14.23
CA ILE A 80 -11.33 -0.99 -15.45
C ILE A 80 -10.90 -2.00 -16.51
N GLY A 81 -10.90 -1.58 -17.76
CA GLY A 81 -10.41 -2.38 -18.88
C GLY A 81 -9.94 -1.50 -20.04
N ALA A 82 -8.91 -1.97 -20.74
CA ALA A 82 -8.37 -1.31 -21.91
C ALA A 82 -9.29 -1.47 -23.13
N GLU A 83 -9.13 -0.57 -24.08
CA GLU A 83 -9.77 -0.64 -25.41
C GLU A 83 -9.45 -1.97 -26.10
N ASP A 84 -10.45 -2.57 -26.73
CA ASP A 84 -10.36 -3.85 -27.46
C ASP A 84 -9.79 -5.03 -26.64
N SER A 85 -9.75 -4.90 -25.32
CA SER A 85 -9.33 -5.95 -24.40
C SER A 85 -10.50 -6.88 -24.06
N GLY A 86 -10.21 -8.20 -24.02
CA GLY A 86 -11.12 -9.20 -23.47
C GLY A 86 -11.01 -9.34 -21.96
N SER A 87 -10.00 -8.72 -21.34
CA SER A 87 -9.70 -8.81 -19.92
C SER A 87 -10.07 -7.53 -19.18
N VAL A 88 -10.25 -7.65 -17.89
CA VAL A 88 -10.49 -6.52 -16.98
C VAL A 88 -9.63 -6.66 -15.73
N GLY A 89 -9.32 -5.55 -15.11
CA GLY A 89 -8.62 -5.49 -13.85
C GLY A 89 -9.19 -4.42 -12.94
N THR A 90 -8.38 -3.96 -12.02
CA THR A 90 -8.77 -3.01 -10.99
C THR A 90 -8.00 -1.70 -11.11
N LEU A 91 -8.69 -0.57 -11.02
CA LEU A 91 -8.09 0.74 -10.78
C LEU A 91 -7.48 0.73 -9.38
N GLY A 92 -6.15 0.80 -9.27
CA GLY A 92 -5.47 0.75 -7.98
C GLY A 92 -5.74 2.01 -7.17
N CYS A 93 -5.23 3.10 -7.65
CA CYS A 93 -5.43 4.43 -7.06
C CYS A 93 -5.25 5.52 -8.13
N LEU A 94 -5.44 6.75 -7.70
CA LEU A 94 -5.19 7.94 -8.50
C LEU A 94 -3.88 8.60 -8.03
N ALA A 95 -3.18 9.22 -8.97
CA ALA A 95 -1.97 9.98 -8.70
C ALA A 95 -1.95 11.27 -9.52
N HIS A 96 -1.10 12.23 -9.13
CA HIS A 96 -0.75 13.37 -9.97
C HIS A 96 0.51 13.07 -10.76
N LEU A 97 0.51 13.34 -12.06
CA LEU A 97 1.74 13.41 -12.86
C LEU A 97 2.42 14.75 -12.55
N ILE A 98 3.66 14.69 -12.05
CA ILE A 98 4.33 15.89 -11.51
C ILE A 98 4.63 16.92 -12.60
N SER A 99 4.89 16.49 -13.83
CA SER A 99 5.27 17.37 -14.94
C SER A 99 4.21 18.42 -15.33
N ASP A 100 2.91 18.07 -15.17
CA ASP A 100 1.79 18.92 -15.62
C ASP A 100 0.61 18.93 -14.63
N ASN A 101 0.78 18.31 -13.48
CA ASN A 101 -0.24 18.17 -12.42
C ASN A 101 -1.56 17.51 -12.87
N SER A 102 -1.53 16.79 -14.00
CA SER A 102 -2.70 16.03 -14.45
C SER A 102 -2.95 14.81 -13.55
N VAL A 103 -4.21 14.43 -13.40
CA VAL A 103 -4.58 13.21 -12.68
C VAL A 103 -4.36 12.00 -13.57
N VAL A 104 -3.74 10.97 -13.03
CA VAL A 104 -3.53 9.68 -13.69
C VAL A 104 -4.12 8.54 -12.87
N VAL A 105 -4.59 7.51 -13.58
CA VAL A 105 -4.95 6.20 -13.04
C VAL A 105 -3.67 5.38 -12.92
N LEU A 106 -3.45 4.71 -11.78
CA LEU A 106 -2.39 3.71 -11.60
C LEU A 106 -3.00 2.31 -11.54
N SER A 107 -2.48 1.40 -12.34
CA SER A 107 -2.84 -0.02 -12.37
C SER A 107 -1.66 -0.87 -12.86
N ASN A 108 -1.88 -2.16 -13.12
CA ASN A 108 -0.85 -3.00 -13.74
C ASN A 108 -0.75 -2.75 -15.26
N HIS A 109 0.45 -3.02 -15.79
CA HIS A 109 0.68 -3.01 -17.24
C HIS A 109 -0.27 -4.00 -17.94
N HIS A 110 -0.33 -5.26 -17.48
CA HIS A 110 -1.18 -6.27 -18.10
C HIS A 110 -2.69 -5.97 -18.01
N VAL A 111 -3.11 -4.94 -17.27
CA VAL A 111 -4.50 -4.43 -17.21
C VAL A 111 -4.71 -3.31 -18.22
N LEU A 112 -3.82 -2.31 -18.24
CA LEU A 112 -3.96 -1.12 -19.10
C LEU A 112 -3.43 -1.35 -20.52
N TYR A 113 -2.50 -2.27 -20.72
CA TYR A 113 -1.89 -2.63 -21.99
C TYR A 113 -2.24 -4.07 -22.42
N ASP A 114 -3.43 -4.56 -22.04
CA ASP A 114 -3.90 -5.87 -22.45
C ASP A 114 -4.26 -5.89 -23.94
N GLY A 115 -4.07 -7.05 -24.57
CA GLY A 115 -4.40 -7.24 -25.98
C GLY A 115 -3.51 -6.41 -26.93
N THR A 116 -4.10 -5.49 -27.64
CA THR A 116 -3.42 -4.59 -28.61
C THR A 116 -3.24 -3.16 -28.10
N ALA A 117 -3.56 -2.91 -26.83
CA ALA A 117 -3.47 -1.58 -26.25
C ALA A 117 -2.01 -1.07 -26.18
N THR A 118 -1.84 0.20 -26.50
CA THR A 118 -0.56 0.92 -26.52
C THR A 118 -0.72 2.28 -25.85
N ASP A 119 0.33 3.10 -25.86
CA ASP A 119 0.21 4.51 -25.53
C ASP A 119 -0.84 5.15 -26.47
N GLY A 120 -1.76 5.93 -25.90
CA GLY A 120 -2.89 6.51 -26.61
C GLY A 120 -4.17 5.66 -26.63
N SER A 121 -4.13 4.39 -26.21
CA SER A 121 -5.35 3.56 -26.10
C SER A 121 -6.25 4.00 -24.95
N GLU A 122 -7.55 3.90 -25.18
CA GLU A 122 -8.60 4.32 -24.24
C GLU A 122 -8.81 3.29 -23.12
N ILE A 123 -9.04 3.79 -21.90
CA ILE A 123 -9.39 2.99 -20.72
C ILE A 123 -10.82 3.28 -20.31
N GLY A 124 -11.61 2.23 -20.16
CA GLY A 124 -13.01 2.30 -19.73
C GLY A 124 -13.21 1.91 -18.25
N GLN A 125 -14.22 2.49 -17.62
CA GLN A 125 -14.71 2.13 -16.29
C GLN A 125 -16.24 2.00 -16.31
N PRO A 126 -16.81 0.81 -16.06
CA PRO A 126 -16.15 -0.44 -15.62
C PRO A 126 -15.30 -1.13 -16.68
N GLN A 127 -15.61 -0.96 -17.95
CA GLN A 127 -14.90 -1.53 -19.09
C GLN A 127 -15.09 -0.63 -20.32
N HIS A 128 -14.06 -0.59 -21.17
CA HIS A 128 -14.22 0.11 -22.45
C HIS A 128 -15.29 -0.60 -23.30
N THR A 129 -16.21 0.18 -23.84
CA THR A 129 -17.27 -0.33 -24.73
C THR A 129 -17.31 0.51 -25.99
N LYS A 130 -16.98 -0.09 -27.13
CA LYS A 130 -17.26 0.52 -28.44
C LYS A 130 -18.74 0.44 -28.72
N SER A 131 -19.43 1.57 -28.70
CA SER A 131 -20.75 1.72 -29.26
C SER A 131 -20.65 2.52 -30.56
N CYS A 132 -21.46 2.19 -31.55
CA CYS A 132 -21.45 2.90 -32.84
C CYS A 132 -21.75 4.42 -32.75
N CYS A 133 -22.12 4.92 -31.57
CA CYS A 133 -22.55 6.31 -31.39
C CYS A 133 -21.87 7.05 -30.23
N CYS A 134 -21.18 6.37 -29.27
CA CYS A 134 -20.46 7.03 -28.18
C CYS A 134 -19.54 6.07 -27.41
N THR A 135 -18.43 6.58 -26.90
CA THR A 135 -17.53 5.93 -25.94
C THR A 135 -18.05 6.15 -24.52
N CYS A 136 -19.10 5.44 -24.13
CA CYS A 136 -19.89 5.78 -22.94
C CYS A 136 -19.18 5.54 -21.61
N ASN A 137 -18.08 4.77 -21.59
CA ASN A 137 -17.38 4.35 -20.38
C ASN A 137 -15.92 4.81 -20.32
N GLU A 138 -15.44 5.48 -21.35
CA GLU A 138 -14.09 6.00 -21.39
C GLU A 138 -13.83 6.95 -20.22
N ILE A 139 -12.67 6.77 -19.55
CA ILE A 139 -12.27 7.59 -18.41
C ILE A 139 -10.86 8.17 -18.57
N ALA A 140 -9.98 7.47 -19.29
CA ALA A 140 -8.57 7.81 -19.34
C ALA A 140 -7.93 7.32 -20.64
N VAL A 141 -6.73 7.79 -20.94
CA VAL A 141 -5.90 7.39 -22.07
C VAL A 141 -4.53 6.96 -21.55
N ASN A 142 -4.04 5.80 -22.01
CA ASN A 142 -2.72 5.27 -21.66
C ASN A 142 -1.61 6.26 -22.04
N ILE A 143 -0.68 6.49 -21.13
CA ILE A 143 0.47 7.36 -21.37
C ILE A 143 1.81 6.66 -21.17
N HIS A 144 1.88 5.67 -20.29
CA HIS A 144 3.10 4.90 -20.10
C HIS A 144 2.88 3.59 -19.32
N GLY A 145 3.58 2.53 -19.74
CA GLY A 145 3.51 1.22 -19.10
C GLY A 145 4.87 0.53 -18.98
N ILE A 146 5.12 -0.11 -17.85
CA ILE A 146 6.36 -0.80 -17.53
C ILE A 146 6.05 -2.26 -17.22
N ASN A 147 6.61 -3.19 -18.05
CA ASN A 147 6.49 -4.63 -17.86
C ASN A 147 7.86 -5.28 -18.08
N ARG A 148 8.65 -5.33 -17.03
CA ARG A 148 9.99 -5.96 -17.06
C ARG A 148 10.39 -6.45 -15.67
N GLY A 149 11.01 -7.63 -15.61
CA GLY A 149 11.43 -8.24 -14.34
C GLY A 149 10.25 -8.45 -13.39
N HIS A 150 10.32 -7.85 -12.21
CA HIS A 150 9.25 -7.86 -11.21
C HIS A 150 8.21 -6.75 -11.44
N LEU A 151 8.56 -5.73 -12.22
CA LEU A 151 7.68 -4.59 -12.49
C LEU A 151 6.55 -4.96 -13.45
N ASP A 152 5.34 -4.58 -13.07
CA ASP A 152 4.11 -4.71 -13.84
C ASP A 152 3.19 -3.56 -13.41
N CYS A 153 3.41 -2.38 -13.99
CA CYS A 153 2.70 -1.16 -13.64
C CYS A 153 2.50 -0.27 -14.85
N ALA A 154 1.40 0.49 -14.87
CA ALA A 154 1.08 1.42 -15.93
C ALA A 154 0.23 2.58 -15.43
N ILE A 155 0.30 3.69 -16.13
CA ILE A 155 -0.48 4.90 -15.88
C ILE A 155 -1.26 5.33 -17.12
N ALA A 156 -2.50 5.78 -16.87
CA ALA A 156 -3.35 6.38 -17.89
C ALA A 156 -3.82 7.75 -17.42
N ARG A 157 -3.73 8.77 -18.28
CA ARG A 157 -4.17 10.14 -18.00
C ARG A 157 -5.68 10.21 -17.95
N LEU A 158 -6.24 10.71 -16.86
CA LEU A 158 -7.67 10.90 -16.72
C LEU A 158 -8.16 11.98 -17.70
N ASN A 159 -9.24 11.71 -18.41
CA ASN A 159 -9.81 12.62 -19.39
C ASN A 159 -10.40 13.86 -18.70
N SER A 160 -10.29 15.02 -19.36
CA SER A 160 -10.87 16.26 -18.88
C SER A 160 -12.39 16.11 -18.72
N GLY A 161 -12.92 16.57 -17.58
CA GLY A 161 -14.36 16.45 -17.27
C GLY A 161 -14.76 15.14 -16.58
N ILE A 162 -13.86 14.14 -16.46
CA ILE A 162 -14.09 12.98 -15.61
C ILE A 162 -13.78 13.35 -14.15
N GLY A 163 -14.83 13.38 -13.32
CA GLY A 163 -14.65 13.59 -11.89
C GLY A 163 -13.90 12.44 -11.24
N ASN A 164 -13.00 12.76 -10.31
CA ASN A 164 -12.23 11.78 -9.54
C ASN A 164 -12.52 11.88 -8.04
N ASP A 165 -12.46 10.73 -7.38
CA ASP A 165 -12.55 10.58 -5.93
C ASP A 165 -11.27 9.86 -5.48
N GLY A 166 -10.37 10.53 -4.80
CA GLY A 166 -9.08 9.99 -4.36
C GLY A 166 -9.19 8.79 -3.40
N ARG A 167 -10.42 8.37 -3.05
CA ARG A 167 -10.67 7.22 -2.18
C ARG A 167 -10.57 5.89 -2.93
N ILE A 168 -10.22 4.85 -2.17
CA ILE A 168 -10.44 3.47 -2.57
C ILE A 168 -11.80 3.02 -2.02
N LYS A 169 -12.62 2.43 -2.85
CA LYS A 169 -13.96 1.93 -2.47
C LYS A 169 -13.85 1.04 -1.23
N GLU A 170 -14.73 1.22 -0.25
CA GLU A 170 -14.79 0.48 1.03
C GLU A 170 -13.60 0.65 1.98
N ILE A 171 -12.53 1.34 1.55
CA ILE A 171 -11.35 1.57 2.38
C ILE A 171 -11.24 3.04 2.81
N GLY A 172 -11.57 3.97 1.92
CA GLY A 172 -11.36 5.40 2.14
C GLY A 172 -10.09 5.92 1.47
N PHE A 173 -9.56 7.04 1.97
CA PHE A 173 -8.36 7.65 1.41
C PHE A 173 -7.09 6.84 1.73
N ILE A 174 -6.14 6.88 0.79
CA ILE A 174 -4.74 6.57 1.07
C ILE A 174 -4.19 7.70 1.93
N THR A 175 -3.54 7.35 3.05
CA THR A 175 -3.01 8.32 4.01
C THR A 175 -1.54 8.66 3.76
N GLY A 176 -0.83 7.83 3.01
CA GLY A 176 0.58 8.00 2.70
C GLY A 176 1.13 6.85 1.87
N VAL A 177 2.43 6.91 1.62
CA VAL A 177 3.23 5.86 0.97
C VAL A 177 4.19 5.29 2.00
N ASN A 178 4.30 3.96 2.09
CA ASN A 178 5.20 3.31 3.04
C ASN A 178 5.82 2.04 2.44
N SER A 179 6.84 1.51 3.10
CA SER A 179 7.44 0.22 2.77
C SER A 179 6.74 -0.91 3.52
N ALA A 180 6.66 -2.07 2.89
CA ALA A 180 6.08 -3.26 3.50
C ALA A 180 6.95 -3.82 4.63
N VAL A 181 6.30 -4.32 5.68
CA VAL A 181 6.96 -5.00 6.81
C VAL A 181 6.47 -6.44 6.90
N ALA A 182 7.39 -7.39 7.07
CA ALA A 182 7.02 -8.80 7.21
C ALA A 182 6.14 -9.02 8.46
N GLY A 183 5.03 -9.72 8.27
CA GLY A 183 4.04 -10.00 9.32
C GLY A 183 2.96 -8.92 9.49
N GLU A 184 3.10 -7.74 8.90
CA GLU A 184 2.08 -6.69 9.05
C GLU A 184 0.74 -7.07 8.42
N ALA A 185 -0.32 -6.55 9.03
CA ALA A 185 -1.68 -6.70 8.51
C ALA A 185 -1.90 -5.76 7.32
N VAL A 186 -2.45 -6.33 6.25
CA VAL A 186 -2.69 -5.61 4.99
C VAL A 186 -4.10 -5.82 4.47
N LYS A 187 -4.53 -4.92 3.60
CA LYS A 187 -5.83 -4.97 2.92
C LYS A 187 -5.70 -4.46 1.49
N LYS A 188 -6.62 -4.92 0.66
CA LYS A 188 -6.84 -4.38 -0.69
C LYS A 188 -8.32 -4.44 -1.03
N ARG A 189 -8.74 -3.65 -2.01
CA ARG A 189 -10.05 -3.78 -2.65
C ARG A 189 -9.84 -4.03 -4.15
N GLY A 190 -10.28 -5.18 -4.63
CA GLY A 190 -10.24 -5.55 -6.04
C GLY A 190 -11.65 -5.74 -6.62
N ARG A 191 -11.77 -5.68 -7.95
CA ARG A 191 -13.07 -5.81 -8.64
C ARG A 191 -13.74 -7.16 -8.41
N THR A 192 -12.95 -8.23 -8.24
CA THR A 192 -13.45 -9.61 -8.14
C THR A 192 -13.71 -10.06 -6.70
N THR A 193 -12.81 -9.78 -5.78
CA THR A 193 -12.94 -10.25 -4.39
C THR A 193 -13.44 -9.19 -3.41
N GLY A 194 -13.67 -7.96 -3.89
CA GLY A 194 -14.01 -6.85 -3.00
C GLY A 194 -12.89 -6.54 -2.01
N LEU A 195 -13.27 -6.07 -0.81
CA LEU A 195 -12.34 -5.83 0.29
C LEU A 195 -11.85 -7.16 0.88
N THR A 196 -10.54 -7.37 0.88
CA THR A 196 -9.90 -8.52 1.52
C THR A 196 -8.77 -8.08 2.44
N THR A 197 -8.52 -8.86 3.50
CA THR A 197 -7.45 -8.64 4.47
C THR A 197 -6.54 -9.86 4.55
N GLY A 198 -5.28 -9.63 4.88
CA GLY A 198 -4.26 -10.68 5.02
C GLY A 198 -3.04 -10.17 5.80
N ASN A 199 -1.96 -10.93 5.74
CA ASN A 199 -0.66 -10.51 6.30
C ASN A 199 0.44 -10.67 5.26
N VAL A 200 1.44 -9.82 5.33
CA VAL A 200 2.69 -9.98 4.58
C VAL A 200 3.42 -11.22 5.09
N THR A 201 3.63 -12.19 4.22
CA THR A 201 4.29 -13.46 4.59
C THR A 201 5.71 -13.58 4.06
N ASN A 202 6.05 -12.84 3.01
CA ASN A 202 7.40 -12.82 2.48
C ASN A 202 7.68 -11.49 1.77
N LEU A 203 8.92 -11.05 1.81
CA LEU A 203 9.46 -9.91 1.08
C LEU A 203 10.60 -10.40 0.19
N THR A 204 10.53 -10.09 -1.10
CA THR A 204 11.63 -10.36 -2.04
C THR A 204 12.48 -9.11 -2.16
N PHE A 205 13.78 -9.26 -1.93
CA PHE A 205 14.71 -8.14 -2.00
C PHE A 205 15.50 -8.13 -3.30
N GLY A 206 15.93 -6.97 -3.72
CA GLY A 206 16.85 -6.76 -4.83
C GLY A 206 18.25 -7.28 -4.54
N PRO A 207 19.16 -7.21 -5.54
CA PRO A 207 20.56 -7.65 -5.39
C PRO A 207 21.32 -6.89 -4.30
N ASP A 208 20.87 -5.67 -3.94
CA ASP A 208 21.40 -4.85 -2.85
C ASP A 208 21.05 -5.39 -1.45
N GLY A 209 20.11 -6.36 -1.37
CA GLY A 209 19.60 -6.92 -0.13
C GLY A 209 18.77 -5.94 0.73
N LEU A 210 18.43 -4.77 0.20
CA LEU A 210 17.75 -3.68 0.92
C LEU A 210 16.44 -3.28 0.27
N THR A 211 16.42 -3.16 -1.05
CA THR A 211 15.26 -2.72 -1.82
C THR A 211 14.22 -3.85 -1.89
N ILE A 212 13.00 -3.59 -1.40
CA ILE A 212 11.90 -4.54 -1.51
C ILE A 212 11.33 -4.49 -2.92
N LEU A 213 11.44 -5.58 -3.67
CA LEU A 213 10.91 -5.70 -5.03
C LEU A 213 9.47 -6.18 -5.05
N GLU A 214 9.18 -7.23 -4.27
CA GLU A 214 7.86 -7.88 -4.24
C GLU A 214 7.43 -8.24 -2.83
N ILE A 215 6.11 -8.23 -2.63
CA ILE A 215 5.43 -8.49 -1.37
C ILE A 215 4.50 -9.70 -1.55
N GLU A 216 4.74 -10.79 -0.82
CA GLU A 216 3.81 -11.90 -0.76
C GLU A 216 2.82 -11.72 0.39
N VAL A 217 1.54 -11.94 0.10
CA VAL A 217 0.45 -11.82 1.07
C VAL A 217 -0.36 -13.11 1.12
N ARG A 218 -0.75 -13.53 2.31
CA ARG A 218 -1.70 -14.62 2.55
C ARG A 218 -2.85 -14.17 3.47
N LYS A 219 -4.02 -14.77 3.30
CA LYS A 219 -5.10 -14.65 4.27
C LYS A 219 -4.75 -15.38 5.57
N ASN A 220 -5.18 -14.82 6.71
CA ASN A 220 -4.81 -15.30 8.04
C ASN A 220 -5.23 -16.76 8.31
N ASN A 221 -6.29 -17.24 7.66
CA ASN A 221 -6.77 -18.61 7.82
C ASN A 221 -6.11 -19.62 6.85
N GLY A 222 -5.29 -19.13 5.88
CA GLY A 222 -4.64 -19.94 4.84
C GLY A 222 -5.58 -20.78 3.95
N GLN A 223 -6.87 -20.79 4.24
CA GLN A 223 -7.89 -21.58 3.54
C GLN A 223 -8.51 -20.81 2.37
N ASP A 224 -8.51 -19.50 2.45
CA ASP A 224 -9.09 -18.61 1.46
C ASP A 224 -8.02 -17.85 0.67
N ARG A 225 -8.43 -17.34 -0.48
CA ARG A 225 -7.59 -16.51 -1.34
C ARG A 225 -7.69 -15.05 -0.96
N PHE A 226 -6.56 -14.36 -0.91
CA PHE A 226 -6.52 -12.91 -0.73
C PHE A 226 -6.94 -12.18 -2.01
N SER A 227 -6.63 -12.74 -3.18
CA SER A 227 -6.98 -12.18 -4.49
C SER A 227 -7.46 -13.26 -5.47
N ARG A 228 -8.08 -12.83 -6.57
CA ARG A 228 -8.53 -13.65 -7.70
C ARG A 228 -8.23 -12.92 -9.01
N PRO A 229 -8.27 -13.61 -10.17
CA PRO A 229 -8.20 -12.95 -11.46
C PRO A 229 -9.18 -11.76 -11.54
N GLY A 230 -8.70 -10.63 -12.05
CA GLY A 230 -9.42 -9.36 -12.07
C GLY A 230 -9.11 -8.40 -10.91
N ASP A 231 -8.51 -8.88 -9.80
CA ASP A 231 -8.03 -8.02 -8.73
C ASP A 231 -6.68 -7.35 -9.06
N SER A 232 -6.02 -7.76 -10.13
CA SER A 232 -4.79 -7.15 -10.63
C SER A 232 -4.93 -5.64 -10.78
N GLY A 233 -3.94 -4.91 -10.33
CA GLY A 233 -3.93 -3.45 -10.27
C GLY A 233 -4.44 -2.87 -8.95
N SER A 234 -4.99 -3.66 -8.03
CA SER A 234 -5.44 -3.17 -6.72
C SER A 234 -4.29 -2.57 -5.92
N ALA A 235 -4.52 -1.46 -5.24
CA ALA A 235 -3.59 -0.94 -4.25
C ALA A 235 -3.57 -1.84 -3.01
N LEU A 236 -2.37 -2.24 -2.58
CA LEU A 236 -2.13 -2.95 -1.33
C LEU A 236 -1.81 -1.92 -0.25
N LEU A 237 -2.57 -1.95 0.85
CA LEU A 237 -2.45 -0.98 1.94
C LEU A 237 -2.17 -1.68 3.26
N ASN A 238 -1.43 -1.03 4.13
CA ASN A 238 -1.25 -1.44 5.52
C ASN A 238 -2.46 -1.04 6.40
N ALA A 239 -2.37 -1.30 7.71
CA ALA A 239 -3.44 -0.98 8.65
C ALA A 239 -3.76 0.51 8.74
N ALA A 240 -2.76 1.37 8.53
CA ALA A 240 -2.89 2.84 8.55
C ALA A 240 -3.47 3.44 7.25
N ASN A 241 -3.83 2.63 6.26
CA ASN A 241 -4.20 3.03 4.89
C ASN A 241 -3.03 3.64 4.08
N GLU A 242 -1.79 3.39 4.45
CA GLU A 242 -0.67 3.77 3.60
C GLU A 242 -0.51 2.72 2.50
N ILE A 243 -0.27 3.18 1.27
CA ILE A 243 -0.01 2.27 0.15
C ILE A 243 1.40 1.72 0.25
N ILE A 244 1.54 0.39 0.21
CA ILE A 244 2.81 -0.33 0.29
C ILE A 244 3.12 -1.13 -0.97
N GLY A 245 2.11 -1.38 -1.84
CA GLY A 245 2.31 -2.14 -3.07
C GLY A 245 1.18 -2.02 -4.06
N LEU A 246 1.42 -2.54 -5.27
CA LEU A 246 0.47 -2.70 -6.35
C LEU A 246 0.29 -4.19 -6.63
N HIS A 247 -0.91 -4.73 -6.35
CA HIS A 247 -1.19 -6.15 -6.54
C HIS A 247 -1.12 -6.56 -8.00
N LYS A 248 -0.36 -7.62 -8.32
CA LYS A 248 -0.20 -8.06 -9.71
C LYS A 248 -0.70 -9.48 -9.99
N SER A 249 -0.52 -10.42 -9.07
CA SER A 249 -0.78 -11.83 -9.34
C SER A 249 -1.01 -12.66 -8.08
N GLY A 250 -1.40 -13.91 -8.26
CA GLY A 250 -1.50 -14.90 -7.20
C GLY A 250 -1.48 -16.32 -7.76
N ASN A 251 -1.19 -17.30 -6.92
CA ASN A 251 -1.22 -18.72 -7.30
C ASN A 251 -2.68 -19.24 -7.33
N ASN A 252 -3.44 -18.81 -8.32
CA ASN A 252 -4.86 -19.08 -8.45
C ASN A 252 -5.22 -20.42 -9.13
N GLY A 253 -4.23 -21.29 -9.42
CA GLY A 253 -4.43 -22.59 -10.08
C GLY A 253 -5.36 -23.52 -9.29
N GLU A 254 -6.17 -24.32 -10.00
CA GLU A 254 -7.07 -25.31 -9.41
C GLU A 254 -6.32 -26.39 -8.62
N THR A 255 -5.03 -26.59 -8.92
CA THR A 255 -4.15 -27.58 -8.29
C THR A 255 -3.53 -27.11 -6.97
N VAL A 256 -3.76 -25.85 -6.56
CA VAL A 256 -3.20 -25.33 -5.31
C VAL A 256 -4.01 -25.81 -4.12
N THR A 257 -3.35 -26.56 -3.24
CA THR A 257 -3.96 -27.07 -2.01
C THR A 257 -4.42 -25.91 -1.10
N PRO A 258 -5.62 -25.99 -0.52
CA PRO A 258 -6.03 -25.03 0.52
C PRO A 258 -4.95 -24.90 1.61
N GLY A 259 -4.63 -23.67 1.99
CA GLY A 259 -3.54 -23.37 2.91
C GLY A 259 -2.27 -22.85 2.24
N ASN A 260 -2.14 -23.01 0.91
CA ASN A 260 -0.99 -22.55 0.14
C ASN A 260 -1.30 -21.37 -0.81
N PHE A 261 -2.48 -20.76 -0.67
CA PHE A 261 -2.82 -19.61 -1.48
C PHE A 261 -1.99 -18.39 -1.08
N HIS A 262 -1.33 -17.78 -2.05
CA HIS A 262 -0.63 -16.51 -1.87
C HIS A 262 -0.94 -15.54 -3.00
N SER A 263 -0.71 -14.28 -2.74
CA SER A 263 -0.84 -13.18 -3.69
C SER A 263 0.45 -12.36 -3.69
N THR A 264 0.86 -11.88 -4.85
CA THR A 264 2.09 -11.13 -5.04
C THR A 264 1.78 -9.71 -5.49
N SER A 265 2.41 -8.74 -4.87
CA SER A 265 2.33 -7.32 -5.23
C SER A 265 3.73 -6.78 -5.53
N VAL A 266 3.85 -5.84 -6.45
CA VAL A 266 5.08 -5.04 -6.64
C VAL A 266 5.13 -4.02 -5.50
N ALA A 267 6.30 -3.84 -4.87
CA ALA A 267 6.47 -2.81 -3.86
C ALA A 267 6.23 -1.42 -4.46
N ILE A 268 5.51 -0.55 -3.74
CA ILE A 268 5.14 0.76 -4.28
C ILE A 268 6.35 1.65 -4.54
N GLY A 269 7.41 1.53 -3.73
CA GLY A 269 8.67 2.25 -3.94
C GLY A 269 9.27 1.97 -5.31
N GLU A 270 9.32 0.69 -5.73
CA GLU A 270 9.79 0.27 -7.05
C GLU A 270 8.94 0.83 -8.18
N VAL A 271 7.61 0.85 -8.01
CA VAL A 271 6.70 1.42 -9.00
C VAL A 271 6.97 2.91 -9.20
N LEU A 272 7.07 3.67 -8.11
CA LEU A 272 7.31 5.13 -8.15
C LEU A 272 8.69 5.47 -8.71
N GLU A 273 9.72 4.71 -8.31
CA GLU A 273 11.08 4.88 -8.81
C GLU A 273 11.17 4.56 -10.30
N ALA A 274 10.58 3.46 -10.76
CA ALA A 274 10.58 3.08 -12.16
C ALA A 274 9.95 4.16 -13.06
N PHE A 275 8.81 4.71 -12.67
CA PHE A 275 8.20 5.83 -13.41
C PHE A 275 9.09 7.08 -13.39
N THR A 276 9.73 7.38 -12.26
CA THR A 276 10.64 8.53 -12.15
C THR A 276 11.83 8.39 -13.09
N LEU A 277 12.45 7.21 -13.16
CA LEU A 277 13.60 6.93 -14.04
C LEU A 277 13.23 7.03 -15.54
N GLU A 278 11.98 6.78 -15.90
CA GLU A 278 11.50 6.90 -17.27
C GLU A 278 10.86 8.27 -17.60
N GLY A 279 10.94 9.24 -16.66
CA GLY A 279 10.49 10.61 -16.88
C GLY A 279 9.00 10.85 -16.59
N PHE A 280 8.30 9.87 -16.03
CA PHE A 280 6.88 9.95 -15.65
C PHE A 280 6.68 9.97 -14.14
N GLN A 281 7.34 10.88 -13.46
CA GLN A 281 7.22 10.99 -12.00
C GLN A 281 5.78 11.25 -11.57
N ILE A 282 5.27 10.40 -10.67
CA ILE A 282 3.92 10.51 -10.12
C ILE A 282 3.92 10.65 -8.60
N SER A 283 2.90 11.32 -8.07
CA SER A 283 2.62 11.44 -6.63
C SER A 283 1.22 10.89 -6.33
N ILE A 284 1.12 9.90 -5.45
CA ILE A 284 -0.16 9.28 -5.08
C ILE A 284 -1.09 10.33 -4.46
N ILE A 285 -2.35 10.36 -4.88
CA ILE A 285 -3.37 11.23 -4.28
C ILE A 285 -3.70 10.65 -2.90
N THR A 286 -3.38 11.41 -1.88
CA THR A 286 -3.67 11.10 -0.49
C THR A 286 -4.76 12.02 0.06
N GLY A 287 -5.46 11.57 1.08
CA GLY A 287 -6.48 12.37 1.74
C GLY A 287 -6.78 11.86 3.14
N VAL A 288 -7.59 12.62 3.85
CA VAL A 288 -7.97 12.31 5.22
C VAL A 288 -9.36 11.68 5.23
N GLY A 289 -9.48 10.50 5.84
CA GLY A 289 -10.76 9.81 6.01
C GLY A 289 -11.70 10.55 6.96
N GLY A 290 -12.79 11.07 6.43
CA GLY A 290 -14.13 11.09 6.98
C GLY A 290 -14.39 11.71 8.34
N ASP A 291 -13.88 12.88 8.68
CA ASP A 291 -14.56 13.85 9.53
C ASP A 291 -13.98 15.24 9.26
N GLU A 292 -14.76 16.15 8.76
CA GLU A 292 -14.32 17.53 8.43
C GLU A 292 -13.75 18.28 9.65
N SER A 293 -13.97 17.78 10.87
CA SER A 293 -13.44 18.36 12.11
C SER A 293 -11.97 18.03 12.39
N LEU A 294 -11.38 17.02 11.72
CA LEU A 294 -9.98 16.59 11.90
C LEU A 294 -9.03 17.05 10.77
N GLN A 295 -9.55 17.83 9.83
CA GLN A 295 -8.83 18.34 8.66
C GLN A 295 -7.48 19.05 8.93
N PRO A 296 -7.27 19.79 10.04
CA PRO A 296 -6.01 20.53 10.19
C PRO A 296 -4.79 19.69 10.51
N GLU A 297 -4.93 18.54 11.19
CA GLU A 297 -3.76 17.77 11.65
C GLU A 297 -3.25 16.74 10.65
N LEU A 298 -4.12 16.15 9.85
CA LEU A 298 -3.75 15.12 8.87
C LEU A 298 -3.39 15.70 7.48
N ALA A 299 -3.93 16.86 7.12
CA ALA A 299 -3.37 17.67 6.03
C ALA A 299 -1.88 18.04 6.30
N ARG A 300 -1.48 18.07 7.57
CA ARG A 300 -0.07 18.24 7.97
C ARG A 300 0.81 17.02 7.66
N VAL A 301 0.29 15.78 7.70
CA VAL A 301 1.08 14.56 7.46
C VAL A 301 1.28 14.28 5.97
N ALA A 302 0.24 14.44 5.14
CA ALA A 302 0.39 14.41 3.67
C ALA A 302 1.35 15.52 3.19
N SER A 303 1.28 16.70 3.86
CA SER A 303 2.19 17.81 3.64
C SER A 303 3.65 17.51 4.05
N LEU A 304 3.88 16.59 4.96
CA LEU A 304 5.23 16.23 5.41
C LEU A 304 5.98 15.38 4.38
N SER A 305 5.29 14.43 3.75
CA SER A 305 5.87 13.59 2.69
C SER A 305 6.35 14.45 1.50
N ASP A 306 5.50 15.36 1.01
CA ASP A 306 5.86 16.27 -0.08
C ASP A 306 6.98 17.26 0.31
N ALA A 307 7.01 17.65 1.60
CA ALA A 307 8.04 18.56 2.11
C ALA A 307 9.38 17.86 2.29
N LEU A 308 9.40 16.62 2.78
CA LEU A 308 10.60 15.80 2.85
C LEU A 308 11.16 15.53 1.47
N TRP A 309 10.29 15.31 0.50
CA TRP A 309 10.68 15.13 -0.89
C TRP A 309 11.28 16.41 -1.52
N ALA A 310 10.71 17.58 -1.24
CA ALA A 310 11.31 18.85 -1.66
C ALA A 310 12.70 19.08 -1.02
N VAL A 311 12.88 18.68 0.24
CA VAL A 311 14.17 18.68 0.94
C VAL A 311 15.15 17.71 0.28
N GLU A 312 14.72 16.51 -0.06
CA GLU A 312 15.52 15.52 -0.78
C GLU A 312 16.03 16.05 -2.12
N LEU A 313 15.13 16.54 -2.97
CA LEU A 313 15.52 17.10 -4.27
C LEU A 313 16.57 18.18 -4.11
N ARG A 314 16.40 19.08 -3.15
CA ARG A 314 17.31 20.16 -2.89
C ARG A 314 18.67 19.67 -2.40
N LEU A 315 18.70 18.67 -1.50
CA LEU A 315 19.93 18.05 -1.04
C LEU A 315 20.67 17.33 -2.18
N ARG A 316 19.96 16.68 -3.08
CA ARG A 316 20.58 15.97 -4.23
C ARG A 316 21.25 16.89 -5.26
N GLU A 317 21.03 18.19 -5.23
CA GLU A 317 21.72 19.13 -6.10
C GLU A 317 23.23 19.21 -5.83
N THR A 318 23.67 18.97 -4.59
CA THR A 318 25.08 19.04 -4.20
C THR A 318 25.68 17.66 -3.92
N GLN A 319 27.02 17.56 -3.99
CA GLN A 319 27.69 16.29 -3.66
C GLN A 319 27.53 15.93 -2.18
N ALA A 320 27.68 16.91 -1.29
CA ALA A 320 27.52 16.70 0.15
C ALA A 320 26.08 16.29 0.52
N GLY A 321 25.10 16.93 -0.11
CA GLY A 321 23.69 16.58 0.07
C GLY A 321 23.36 15.18 -0.43
N ARG A 322 23.89 14.74 -1.56
CA ARG A 322 23.73 13.34 -2.05
C ARG A 322 24.33 12.34 -1.07
N GLN A 323 25.55 12.56 -0.60
CA GLN A 323 26.20 11.67 0.37
C GLN A 323 25.40 11.56 1.68
N PHE A 324 24.87 12.68 2.17
CA PHE A 324 24.01 12.69 3.35
C PHE A 324 22.70 11.95 3.09
N TRP A 325 22.06 12.17 1.93
CA TRP A 325 20.82 11.50 1.60
C TRP A 325 20.99 9.98 1.46
N ASP A 326 22.10 9.54 0.88
CA ASP A 326 22.46 8.12 0.82
C ASP A 326 22.63 7.52 2.23
N ALA A 327 23.20 8.29 3.19
CA ALA A 327 23.26 7.86 4.58
C ALA A 327 21.86 7.78 5.23
N VAL A 328 20.98 8.75 4.98
CA VAL A 328 19.59 8.72 5.42
C VAL A 328 18.88 7.48 4.89
N GLN A 329 18.99 7.19 3.60
CA GLN A 329 18.37 6.01 2.99
C GLN A 329 18.89 4.70 3.57
N ARG A 330 20.22 4.58 3.79
CA ARG A 330 20.79 3.37 4.41
C ARG A 330 20.20 3.07 5.79
N HIS A 331 19.87 4.09 6.56
CA HIS A 331 19.50 3.96 7.97
C HIS A 331 18.03 4.26 8.27
N GLN A 332 17.22 4.64 7.28
CA GLN A 332 15.82 5.04 7.54
C GLN A 332 15.01 3.96 8.24
N HIS A 333 15.15 2.69 7.84
CA HIS A 333 14.42 1.59 8.46
C HIS A 333 14.84 1.35 9.90
N GLU A 334 16.15 1.39 10.17
CA GLU A 334 16.67 1.26 11.52
C GLU A 334 16.23 2.44 12.38
N ALA A 335 16.32 3.66 11.88
CA ALA A 335 15.89 4.86 12.60
C ALA A 335 14.38 4.84 12.92
N ILE A 336 13.54 4.47 11.95
CA ILE A 336 12.09 4.30 12.13
C ILE A 336 11.80 3.21 13.17
N HIS A 337 12.47 2.06 13.08
CA HIS A 337 12.33 0.99 14.07
C HIS A 337 12.72 1.45 15.48
N LEU A 338 13.87 2.11 15.61
CA LEU A 338 14.33 2.64 16.88
C LEU A 338 13.34 3.63 17.50
N VAL A 339 12.79 4.54 16.71
CA VAL A 339 11.83 5.55 17.17
C VAL A 339 10.48 4.93 17.53
N ASN A 340 9.99 3.94 16.79
CA ASN A 340 8.66 3.39 16.97
C ASN A 340 8.63 2.20 17.96
N GLU A 341 9.65 1.34 17.95
CA GLU A 341 9.61 0.05 18.64
C GLU A 341 10.56 -0.02 19.86
N VAL A 342 11.58 0.83 19.91
CA VAL A 342 12.55 0.80 21.01
C VAL A 342 12.16 1.82 22.08
N ARG A 343 11.42 1.35 23.09
CA ARG A 343 10.79 2.18 24.14
C ARG A 343 11.63 3.35 24.66
N PRO A 344 12.94 3.23 25.00
CA PRO A 344 13.71 4.40 25.45
C PRO A 344 13.80 5.50 24.40
N VAL A 345 13.94 5.13 23.13
CA VAL A 345 14.03 6.08 21.98
C VAL A 345 12.66 6.71 21.75
N THR A 346 11.59 5.90 21.71
CA THR A 346 10.21 6.38 21.56
C THR A 346 9.84 7.40 22.64
N VAL A 347 10.16 7.11 23.90
CA VAL A 347 9.89 8.03 25.01
C VAL A 347 10.64 9.35 24.86
N VAL A 348 11.94 9.30 24.50
CA VAL A 348 12.75 10.51 24.29
C VAL A 348 12.26 11.30 23.09
N TRP A 349 11.91 10.63 21.99
CA TRP A 349 11.33 11.23 20.78
C TRP A 349 10.08 12.06 21.10
N HIS A 350 9.10 11.47 21.78
CA HIS A 350 7.85 12.17 22.14
C HIS A 350 8.06 13.24 23.21
N ARG A 351 8.90 12.98 24.22
CA ARG A 351 9.20 13.96 25.28
C ARG A 351 9.87 15.22 24.72
N ASN A 352 10.72 15.05 23.71
CA ASN A 352 11.41 16.16 23.03
C ASN A 352 10.64 16.70 21.83
N LYS A 353 9.33 16.42 21.74
CA LYS A 353 8.44 16.98 20.70
C LYS A 353 8.89 16.68 19.26
N GLY A 354 9.53 15.53 19.05
CA GLY A 354 10.03 15.10 17.74
C GLY A 354 8.98 15.21 16.63
N PRO A 355 7.77 14.63 16.77
CA PRO A 355 6.72 14.75 15.76
C PRO A 355 6.36 16.19 15.41
N THR A 356 6.28 17.07 16.40
CA THR A 356 5.91 18.49 16.21
C THR A 356 7.02 19.28 15.50
N PHE A 357 8.30 18.99 15.83
CA PHE A 357 9.43 19.61 15.11
C PHE A 357 9.51 19.12 13.66
N VAL A 358 9.25 17.85 13.40
CA VAL A 358 9.20 17.32 12.02
C VAL A 358 8.06 17.96 11.24
N ALA A 359 6.89 18.16 11.83
CA ALA A 359 5.79 18.90 11.21
C ALA A 359 6.15 20.36 10.91
N ALA A 360 6.88 21.03 11.81
CA ALA A 360 7.37 22.39 11.59
C ALA A 360 8.38 22.47 10.44
N LEU A 361 9.29 21.50 10.31
CA LEU A 361 10.21 21.37 9.18
C LEU A 361 9.44 21.22 7.87
N GLY A 362 8.45 20.31 7.84
CA GLY A 362 7.60 20.13 6.67
C GLY A 362 6.87 21.40 6.25
N ARG A 363 6.35 22.14 7.22
CA ARG A 363 5.70 23.44 6.95
C ARG A 363 6.67 24.47 6.41
N SER A 364 7.88 24.58 6.99
CA SER A 364 8.91 25.51 6.53
C SER A 364 9.38 25.22 5.11
N ALA A 365 9.42 23.95 4.70
CA ALA A 365 9.79 23.57 3.34
C ALA A 365 8.76 24.00 2.29
N LYS A 366 7.47 24.10 2.67
CA LYS A 366 6.36 24.47 1.78
C LYS A 366 6.03 25.97 1.81
N GLU A 367 6.20 26.61 2.95
CA GLU A 367 5.85 28.01 3.18
C GLU A 367 7.13 28.81 3.42
N PRO A 368 7.73 29.46 2.42
CA PRO A 368 9.01 30.18 2.58
C PRO A 368 8.96 31.28 3.65
N SER A 369 7.77 31.80 3.96
CA SER A 369 7.56 32.81 5.02
C SER A 369 7.47 32.22 6.42
N TYR A 370 7.26 30.88 6.55
CA TYR A 370 7.15 30.24 7.86
C TYR A 370 8.54 30.08 8.49
N ARG A 371 8.66 30.56 9.72
CA ARG A 371 9.89 30.45 10.50
C ARG A 371 9.80 29.26 11.46
N LEU A 372 10.88 28.49 11.51
CA LEU A 372 11.00 27.36 12.44
C LEU A 372 10.97 27.88 13.89
N PRO A 373 10.07 27.37 14.73
CA PRO A 373 10.00 27.79 16.11
C PRO A 373 11.27 27.41 16.86
N GLU A 374 11.84 28.30 17.63
CA GLU A 374 13.00 28.02 18.47
C GLU A 374 12.65 27.05 19.59
N ASN A 375 11.43 27.14 20.13
CA ASN A 375 10.90 26.30 21.18
C ASN A 375 9.50 25.78 20.85
N ILE A 376 9.22 24.55 21.22
CA ILE A 376 7.88 23.95 21.16
C ILE A 376 7.52 23.43 22.55
N GLU A 377 6.47 23.97 23.15
CA GLU A 377 5.98 23.58 24.48
C GLU A 377 7.11 23.48 25.53
N GLY A 378 8.02 24.47 25.54
CA GLY A 378 9.12 24.55 26.51
C GLY A 378 10.38 23.73 26.15
N VAL A 379 10.36 23.00 25.04
CA VAL A 379 11.53 22.24 24.53
C VAL A 379 12.20 23.03 23.41
N SER A 380 13.46 23.36 23.56
CA SER A 380 14.22 24.04 22.49
C SER A 380 14.67 23.07 21.39
N ARG A 381 14.85 23.58 20.16
CA ARG A 381 15.38 22.79 19.03
C ARG A 381 16.71 22.10 19.37
N ARG A 382 17.61 22.81 20.05
CA ARG A 382 18.93 22.28 20.47
C ARG A 382 18.77 21.12 21.45
N GLU A 383 17.94 21.29 22.47
CA GLU A 383 17.67 20.25 23.45
C GLU A 383 17.04 19.01 22.79
N ALA A 384 16.04 19.22 21.94
CA ALA A 384 15.38 18.16 21.21
C ALA A 384 16.38 17.37 20.35
N ALA A 385 17.16 18.03 19.50
CA ALA A 385 18.13 17.39 18.62
C ALA A 385 19.18 16.62 19.43
N SER A 386 19.75 17.25 20.45
CA SER A 386 20.81 16.62 21.28
C SER A 386 20.32 15.38 22.00
N ASN A 387 19.15 15.43 22.64
CA ASN A 387 18.58 14.30 23.38
C ASN A 387 18.19 13.14 22.46
N ILE A 388 17.61 13.44 21.30
CA ILE A 388 17.19 12.42 20.33
C ILE A 388 18.43 11.73 19.74
N VAL A 389 19.41 12.50 19.23
CA VAL A 389 20.65 11.96 18.64
C VAL A 389 21.42 11.12 19.66
N ALA A 390 21.63 11.62 20.87
CA ALA A 390 22.32 10.88 21.92
C ALA A 390 21.62 9.54 22.24
N THR A 391 20.30 9.56 22.33
CA THR A 391 19.53 8.33 22.65
C THR A 391 19.53 7.34 21.49
N LEU A 392 19.40 7.81 20.24
CA LEU A 392 19.55 6.99 19.04
C LEU A 392 20.94 6.32 19.02
N GLY A 393 22.01 7.07 19.23
CA GLY A 393 23.40 6.57 19.24
C GLY A 393 23.63 5.44 20.23
N THR A 394 22.91 5.43 21.38
CA THR A 394 23.04 4.34 22.37
C THR A 394 22.43 3.02 21.92
N ARG A 395 21.53 3.03 20.95
CA ARG A 395 20.75 1.88 20.45
C ARG A 395 21.03 1.54 19.00
N ALA A 396 21.72 2.41 18.30
CA ALA A 396 22.07 2.30 16.90
C ALA A 396 23.05 1.15 16.63
N SER A 397 22.92 0.54 15.44
CA SER A 397 23.94 -0.35 14.89
C SER A 397 25.31 0.36 14.80
N ALA A 398 26.37 -0.40 14.58
CA ALA A 398 27.70 0.19 14.39
C ALA A 398 27.74 1.13 13.17
N ALA A 399 27.03 0.78 12.10
CA ALA A 399 26.95 1.57 10.87
C ALA A 399 26.20 2.90 11.07
N LEU A 400 24.99 2.86 11.67
CA LEU A 400 24.23 4.07 11.97
C LEU A 400 24.97 4.97 12.96
N ARG A 401 25.68 4.39 13.92
CA ARG A 401 26.47 5.17 14.91
C ARG A 401 27.62 5.92 14.22
N ALA A 402 28.33 5.29 13.30
CA ALA A 402 29.41 5.93 12.55
C ALA A 402 28.90 7.11 11.70
N ASP A 403 27.75 6.95 11.04
CA ASP A 403 27.12 8.03 10.28
C ASP A 403 26.56 9.14 11.21
N LEU A 404 26.00 8.80 12.38
CA LEU A 404 25.63 9.80 13.39
C LEU A 404 26.86 10.59 13.91
N GLU A 405 27.99 9.94 14.16
CA GLU A 405 29.23 10.62 14.54
C GLU A 405 29.71 11.60 13.46
N THR A 406 29.51 11.25 12.20
CA THR A 406 29.90 12.10 11.05
C THR A 406 28.96 13.30 10.89
N TYR A 407 27.66 13.09 10.96
CA TYR A 407 26.67 14.10 10.56
C TYR A 407 25.97 14.82 11.70
N ALA A 408 25.90 14.22 12.93
CA ALA A 408 25.03 14.72 13.99
C ALA A 408 25.33 16.17 14.41
N THR A 409 26.61 16.53 14.54
CA THR A 409 26.98 17.89 14.94
C THR A 409 26.56 18.92 13.87
N VAL A 410 26.88 18.63 12.60
CA VAL A 410 26.54 19.53 11.48
C VAL A 410 25.04 19.68 11.33
N LEU A 411 24.29 18.57 11.47
CA LEU A 411 22.83 18.58 11.39
C LEU A 411 22.20 19.30 12.59
N THR A 412 22.70 19.07 13.80
CA THR A 412 22.21 19.76 15.00
C THR A 412 22.43 21.27 14.90
N ASP A 413 23.59 21.70 14.42
CA ASP A 413 23.88 23.12 14.23
C ASP A 413 23.05 23.73 13.10
N ALA A 414 22.90 23.02 11.97
CA ALA A 414 22.02 23.44 10.90
C ALA A 414 20.57 23.60 11.38
N PHE A 415 20.04 22.62 12.09
CA PHE A 415 18.69 22.64 12.63
C PHE A 415 18.46 23.72 13.69
N THR A 416 19.44 23.98 14.54
CA THR A 416 19.31 24.93 15.66
C THR A 416 19.59 26.38 15.31
N LEU A 417 20.40 26.63 14.27
CA LEU A 417 20.87 27.96 13.91
C LEU A 417 20.22 28.51 12.64
N SER A 418 19.21 27.85 12.11
CA SER A 418 18.51 28.27 10.89
C SER A 418 17.03 28.54 11.16
N ASP A 419 16.49 29.55 10.51
CA ASP A 419 15.10 29.95 10.67
C ASP A 419 14.15 29.29 9.65
N SER A 420 14.71 28.60 8.66
CA SER A 420 13.97 27.88 7.63
C SER A 420 14.71 26.63 7.18
N VAL A 421 13.98 25.72 6.53
CA VAL A 421 14.59 24.53 5.92
C VAL A 421 15.59 24.89 4.84
N GLU A 422 15.34 25.90 4.03
CA GLU A 422 16.28 26.37 2.99
C GLU A 422 17.59 26.88 3.59
N GLU A 423 17.51 27.64 4.68
CA GLU A 423 18.70 28.08 5.39
C GLU A 423 19.44 26.90 6.05
N MET A 424 18.69 25.93 6.58
CA MET A 424 19.24 24.72 7.19
C MET A 424 20.05 23.91 6.17
N ILE A 425 19.51 23.70 4.98
CA ILE A 425 20.20 23.00 3.88
C ILE A 425 21.44 23.77 3.46
N SER A 426 21.32 25.07 3.23
CA SER A 426 22.44 25.93 2.82
C SER A 426 23.56 25.98 3.86
N ARG A 427 23.22 25.92 5.16
CA ARG A 427 24.21 25.87 6.25
C ARG A 427 24.89 24.50 6.32
N PHE A 428 24.11 23.43 6.19
CA PHE A 428 24.64 22.07 6.13
C PHE A 428 25.66 21.93 5.00
N GLU A 429 25.31 22.32 3.78
CA GLU A 429 26.17 22.23 2.60
C GLU A 429 27.47 23.02 2.76
N ARG A 430 27.40 24.25 3.27
CA ARG A 430 28.59 25.08 3.54
C ARG A 430 29.52 24.43 4.56
N THR A 431 28.96 23.85 5.62
CA THR A 431 29.78 23.23 6.66
C THR A 431 30.43 21.95 6.14
N MET A 432 29.66 21.12 5.41
CA MET A 432 30.18 19.87 4.82
C MET A 432 31.29 20.14 3.78
N SER A 433 31.17 21.20 2.98
CA SER A 433 32.21 21.56 1.99
C SER A 433 33.53 22.05 2.61
N GLN A 434 33.51 22.41 3.89
CA GLN A 434 34.70 22.88 4.64
C GLN A 434 35.38 21.75 5.43
N LEU A 435 34.71 20.60 5.58
CA LEU A 435 35.34 19.44 6.23
C LEU A 435 36.36 18.81 5.28
N PRO A 436 37.58 18.47 5.79
CA PRO A 436 38.55 17.78 4.98
C PRO A 436 37.98 16.46 4.50
N MET A 437 37.96 16.26 3.17
CA MET A 437 37.54 14.98 2.59
C MET A 437 38.41 13.88 3.18
N ALA A 438 37.81 12.99 3.97
CA ALA A 438 38.49 11.79 4.38
C ALA A 438 38.78 10.99 3.09
N THR A 439 40.06 10.85 2.76
CA THR A 439 40.56 10.00 1.67
C THR A 439 40.13 8.57 2.01
N VAL A 440 39.19 8.01 1.22
CA VAL A 440 38.80 6.61 1.25
C VAL A 440 39.88 5.77 0.59
#